data_acaff28fa6f0eef1bc46a07d523f144b
#
_entry.id   acaff28fa6f0eef1bc46a07d523f144b
#
_cell.length_a   1.000
_cell.length_b   1.000
_cell.length_c   1.000
_cell.angle_alpha   90.00
_cell.angle_beta   90.00
_cell.angle_gamma   90.00
#
_symmetry.space_group_name_H-M   'P 1'
#
loop_
_entity.id
_entity.type
_entity.pdbx_description
1 polymer ?
#
loop_
_entity_poly.entity_id
_entity_poly.type
_entity_poly.pdbx_seq_one_letter_code
_entity_poly.pdbx_strand_id
1 'polypeptide(L)'
;MYIRKTKRVYKGKVYTNHLLVESVLTPKGPRQRTLCSLGRLEPAPREQWLGLARKMAAALQGQLSLQGQGAETETLVKRARKGRKRPQRSEGIFGQSGIIVIDTERVETEEHREAGPVHVGHQIWRQLGLGEILRRAGLSERACVLSEVMTLNRLVFPLSELAMSDWIRRTAMGDILGTHFSELNEDALYRNLDRLHPKREQIERELAEREKTLFNLDDMVYLYDLTSTYFEGQAETNPQAKRGYSRDKRPDCKQVLVGLVLDRDGFPKAHEIFEGNRQDRSTVDEMLQILEKRTGKHPGSTVVVDRGMAYEENLEQIRAHDLHYLVAGRQSERNEWLDDFEKEADWEEVIRMPLPCNPFQKKSRVQIKRRQKGSEVYILCLSEGREEKDRAIRVKQEERLIKDLERLKERVEKGHLKKTEKIHQAIGRLQERYPRVARYYRIQYQGEPQILSWQEDLEKKAIAEKLDGSYVLRTDRQDLTADEIWRTYMLLTRVEAAFRSMKSPLMERPIFHHLKHRTQTHIFLCVLAYHLLAAIEKRFLDQGIHTSWWSIRQQLSTHQVATIVLPTNNGMVLRIRKGGTPEPDQKKIYEVLKIPCQVMKPVKTWYEA
;
A
#
# COMPACT_ATOMS: atom_id res chain seq x y z
N MET A 1 -1.79 34.64 -19.74
CA MET A 1 -1.43 34.87 -21.16
C MET A 1 -2.54 34.40 -22.07
N TYR A 2 -2.69 35.01 -23.29
CA TYR A 2 -3.67 34.62 -24.28
C TYR A 2 -3.18 34.95 -25.69
N ILE A 3 -3.82 34.39 -26.73
CA ILE A 3 -3.47 34.66 -28.13
C ILE A 3 -4.42 35.71 -28.69
N ARG A 4 -3.83 36.80 -29.20
CA ARG A 4 -4.55 37.87 -29.85
C ARG A 4 -4.33 37.83 -31.36
N LYS A 5 -5.43 37.85 -32.13
CA LYS A 5 -5.44 37.94 -33.59
C LYS A 5 -5.31 39.41 -34.03
N THR A 6 -4.35 39.73 -34.86
CA THR A 6 -4.15 41.04 -35.47
C THR A 6 -4.26 40.95 -36.99
N LYS A 7 -4.87 41.93 -37.61
CA LYS A 7 -4.96 42.05 -39.08
C LYS A 7 -4.21 43.28 -39.53
N ARG A 8 -3.43 43.16 -40.56
CA ARG A 8 -2.76 44.29 -41.23
C ARG A 8 -3.03 44.23 -42.72
N VAL A 9 -3.42 45.36 -43.32
CA VAL A 9 -3.61 45.49 -44.78
C VAL A 9 -2.32 46.08 -45.36
N TYR A 10 -1.77 45.40 -46.33
CA TYR A 10 -0.58 45.91 -47.06
C TYR A 10 -0.76 45.59 -48.55
N LYS A 11 -0.67 46.62 -49.39
CA LYS A 11 -0.90 46.51 -50.86
C LYS A 11 -2.18 45.75 -51.23
N GLY A 12 -3.31 46.07 -50.58
CA GLY A 12 -4.61 45.47 -50.86
C GLY A 12 -4.79 44.04 -50.34
N LYS A 13 -3.77 43.40 -49.74
CA LYS A 13 -3.84 42.07 -49.18
C LYS A 13 -3.95 42.14 -47.65
N VAL A 14 -4.83 41.31 -47.08
CA VAL A 14 -5.02 41.21 -45.63
C VAL A 14 -4.11 40.13 -45.06
N TYR A 15 -3.21 40.54 -44.22
CA TYR A 15 -2.32 39.66 -43.47
C TYR A 15 -2.85 39.47 -42.05
N THR A 16 -3.02 38.21 -41.65
CA THR A 16 -3.43 37.85 -40.29
C THR A 16 -2.23 37.33 -39.53
N ASN A 17 -2.00 37.88 -38.34
CA ASN A 17 -0.92 37.43 -37.45
C ASN A 17 -1.49 37.17 -36.06
N HIS A 18 -0.95 36.17 -35.34
CA HIS A 18 -1.32 35.83 -33.99
C HIS A 18 -0.17 36.20 -33.06
N LEU A 19 -0.50 36.91 -31.99
CA LEU A 19 0.48 37.36 -30.98
C LEU A 19 0.17 36.68 -29.67
N LEU A 20 1.21 36.16 -29.00
CA LEU A 20 1.11 35.75 -27.60
C LEU A 20 1.24 37.00 -26.73
N VAL A 21 0.21 37.29 -25.95
CA VAL A 21 0.09 38.50 -25.14
C VAL A 21 -0.17 38.11 -23.69
N GLU A 22 0.37 38.89 -22.77
CA GLU A 22 -0.01 38.84 -21.38
C GLU A 22 -0.66 40.15 -20.94
N SER A 23 -1.54 40.06 -19.95
CA SER A 23 -2.10 41.26 -19.30
C SER A 23 -1.17 41.62 -18.15
N VAL A 24 -0.64 42.83 -18.17
CA VAL A 24 0.23 43.36 -17.11
C VAL A 24 -0.51 44.52 -16.47
N LEU A 25 -0.63 44.51 -15.18
CA LEU A 25 -1.23 45.63 -14.46
C LEU A 25 -0.16 46.75 -14.39
N THR A 26 -0.54 47.94 -14.85
CA THR A 26 0.33 49.12 -14.77
C THR A 26 -0.35 50.21 -13.92
N PRO A 27 0.39 51.18 -13.39
CA PRO A 27 -0.20 52.29 -12.59
C PRO A 27 -1.30 53.08 -13.32
N LYS A 28 -1.38 52.92 -14.67
CA LYS A 28 -2.40 53.50 -15.54
C LYS A 28 -3.48 52.48 -15.94
N GLY A 29 -3.63 51.38 -15.20
CA GLY A 29 -4.56 50.28 -15.46
C GLY A 29 -3.95 49.11 -16.23
N PRO A 30 -4.73 48.04 -16.47
CA PRO A 30 -4.25 46.84 -17.14
C PRO A 30 -3.86 47.13 -18.59
N ARG A 31 -2.60 46.78 -18.94
CA ARG A 31 -2.08 46.89 -20.31
C ARG A 31 -1.66 45.54 -20.87
N GLN A 32 -1.72 45.43 -22.19
CA GLN A 32 -1.30 44.22 -22.89
C GLN A 32 0.17 44.32 -23.31
N ARG A 33 0.97 43.33 -22.90
CA ARG A 33 2.35 43.19 -23.35
C ARG A 33 2.45 42.02 -24.31
N THR A 34 2.97 42.30 -25.53
CA THR A 34 3.21 41.26 -26.52
C THR A 34 4.52 40.55 -26.19
N LEU A 35 4.46 39.22 -25.99
CA LEU A 35 5.62 38.38 -25.72
C LEU A 35 6.34 37.96 -27.02
N CYS A 36 5.60 37.49 -27.99
CA CYS A 36 6.15 37.09 -29.30
C CYS A 36 5.06 37.03 -30.38
N SER A 37 5.48 36.99 -31.65
CA SER A 37 4.62 36.68 -32.78
C SER A 37 4.64 35.17 -33.06
N LEU A 38 3.43 34.60 -33.20
CA LEU A 38 3.24 33.17 -33.50
C LEU A 38 3.03 32.91 -35.00
N GLY A 39 2.95 33.99 -35.81
CA GLY A 39 2.65 33.88 -37.22
C GLY A 39 1.16 33.63 -37.48
N ARG A 40 0.83 33.04 -38.63
CA ARG A 40 -0.54 32.67 -38.99
C ARG A 40 -0.83 31.29 -38.38
N LEU A 41 -1.78 31.25 -37.45
CA LEU A 41 -2.33 30.00 -36.90
C LEU A 41 -3.62 29.65 -37.65
N GLU A 42 -3.95 28.37 -37.71
CA GLU A 42 -5.22 27.92 -38.26
C GLU A 42 -6.41 28.44 -37.41
N PRO A 43 -7.54 28.71 -38.03
CA PRO A 43 -8.74 29.14 -37.30
C PRO A 43 -9.16 28.05 -36.31
N ALA A 44 -9.26 28.42 -35.03
CA ALA A 44 -9.65 27.50 -33.96
C ALA A 44 -10.59 28.22 -32.97
N PRO A 45 -11.45 27.50 -32.23
CA PRO A 45 -12.26 28.05 -31.15
C PRO A 45 -11.42 28.73 -30.07
N ARG A 46 -12.01 29.73 -29.41
CA ARG A 46 -11.35 30.55 -28.38
C ARG A 46 -10.71 29.67 -27.26
N GLU A 47 -11.38 28.59 -26.91
CA GLU A 47 -10.93 27.65 -25.88
C GLU A 47 -9.65 26.92 -26.27
N GLN A 48 -9.48 26.50 -27.51
CA GLN A 48 -8.26 25.89 -28.02
C GLN A 48 -7.09 26.87 -28.03
N TRP A 49 -7.31 28.13 -28.32
CA TRP A 49 -6.28 29.16 -28.26
C TRP A 49 -5.90 29.50 -26.83
N LEU A 50 -6.83 29.46 -25.88
CA LEU A 50 -6.52 29.58 -24.45
C LEU A 50 -5.68 28.39 -23.96
N GLY A 51 -6.02 27.18 -24.37
CA GLY A 51 -5.23 25.98 -24.08
C GLY A 51 -3.80 26.05 -24.64
N LEU A 52 -3.66 26.50 -25.90
CA LEU A 52 -2.35 26.70 -26.53
C LEU A 52 -1.53 27.81 -25.82
N ALA A 53 -2.16 28.90 -25.43
CA ALA A 53 -1.50 29.99 -24.71
C ALA A 53 -1.00 29.53 -23.34
N ARG A 54 -1.77 28.70 -22.61
CA ARG A 54 -1.37 28.09 -21.33
C ARG A 54 -0.20 27.12 -21.51
N LYS A 55 -0.24 26.24 -22.53
CA LYS A 55 0.85 25.31 -22.86
C LYS A 55 2.16 26.06 -23.15
N MET A 56 2.07 27.12 -23.95
CA MET A 56 3.23 27.95 -24.24
C MET A 56 3.75 28.70 -23.01
N ALA A 57 2.86 29.18 -22.14
CA ALA A 57 3.25 29.83 -20.90
C ALA A 57 4.02 28.87 -19.98
N ALA A 58 3.54 27.65 -19.77
CA ALA A 58 4.20 26.63 -18.99
C ALA A 58 5.58 26.25 -19.56
N ALA A 59 5.65 26.03 -20.88
CA ALA A 59 6.90 25.69 -21.56
C ALA A 59 7.94 26.83 -21.54
N LEU A 60 7.50 28.09 -21.59
CA LEU A 60 8.38 29.25 -21.46
C LEU A 60 8.90 29.46 -20.04
N GLN A 61 8.18 28.97 -19.04
CA GLN A 61 8.58 28.97 -17.63
C GLN A 61 9.46 27.75 -17.26
N GLY A 62 9.71 26.84 -18.21
CA GLY A 62 10.54 25.65 -17.97
C GLY A 62 9.81 24.50 -17.27
N GLN A 63 8.48 24.57 -17.21
CA GLN A 63 7.66 23.56 -16.54
C GLN A 63 7.23 22.47 -17.55
N LEU A 64 7.28 21.20 -17.13
CA LEU A 64 6.79 20.07 -17.90
C LEU A 64 5.26 20.13 -18.00
N SER A 65 4.71 20.17 -19.24
CA SER A 65 3.27 20.06 -19.45
C SER A 65 2.86 18.58 -19.41
N LEU A 66 1.86 18.23 -18.60
CA LEU A 66 1.30 16.87 -18.54
C LEU A 66 0.51 16.44 -19.80
N GLN A 67 0.17 17.38 -20.64
CA GLN A 67 -0.36 17.07 -21.97
C GLN A 67 0.79 17.08 -22.97
N GLY A 68 1.00 15.98 -23.70
CA GLY A 68 2.06 15.85 -24.70
C GLY A 68 2.13 17.09 -25.58
N GLN A 69 3.29 17.71 -25.67
CA GLN A 69 3.52 18.81 -26.58
C GLN A 69 3.53 18.23 -27.99
N GLY A 70 2.51 18.51 -28.80
CA GLY A 70 2.54 18.20 -30.22
C GLY A 70 3.74 18.92 -30.87
N ALA A 71 4.33 18.36 -31.93
CA ALA A 71 5.48 18.92 -32.65
C ALA A 71 5.30 20.40 -33.04
N GLU A 72 4.07 20.82 -33.29
CA GLU A 72 3.69 22.22 -33.56
C GLU A 72 3.89 23.14 -32.34
N THR A 73 3.52 22.67 -31.13
CA THR A 73 3.69 23.44 -29.90
C THR A 73 5.16 23.64 -29.57
N GLU A 74 6.01 22.60 -29.76
CA GLU A 74 7.47 22.73 -29.59
C GLU A 74 8.09 23.73 -30.56
N THR A 75 7.63 23.73 -31.81
CA THR A 75 8.11 24.67 -32.82
C THR A 75 7.73 26.12 -32.46
N LEU A 76 6.50 26.33 -31.98
CA LEU A 76 6.04 27.65 -31.51
C LEU A 76 6.79 28.11 -30.25
N VAL A 77 7.09 27.20 -29.31
CA VAL A 77 7.91 27.48 -28.10
C VAL A 77 9.35 27.84 -28.49
N LYS A 78 9.97 27.11 -29.43
CA LYS A 78 11.31 27.45 -29.95
C LYS A 78 11.33 28.83 -30.62
N ARG A 79 10.28 29.19 -31.38
CA ARG A 79 10.11 30.55 -31.96
C ARG A 79 9.93 31.60 -30.86
N ALA A 80 9.09 31.33 -29.87
CA ALA A 80 8.87 32.24 -28.75
C ALA A 80 10.13 32.47 -27.92
N ARG A 81 10.96 31.43 -27.70
CA ARG A 81 12.29 31.56 -27.03
C ARG A 81 13.28 32.39 -27.86
N LYS A 82 13.30 32.24 -29.20
CA LYS A 82 14.16 33.05 -30.08
C LYS A 82 13.69 34.52 -30.16
N GLY A 83 12.39 34.76 -30.06
CA GLY A 83 11.83 36.11 -30.12
C GLY A 83 11.86 36.87 -28.78
N ARG A 84 12.11 36.17 -27.69
CA ARG A 84 12.38 36.80 -26.39
C ARG A 84 13.73 37.51 -26.53
N LYS A 85 13.72 38.83 -26.75
CA LYS A 85 14.87 39.65 -26.37
C LYS A 85 15.19 39.24 -24.92
N ARG A 86 16.44 38.82 -24.64
CA ARG A 86 16.90 38.67 -23.27
C ARG A 86 16.29 39.82 -22.48
N PRO A 87 15.63 39.60 -21.35
CA PRO A 87 15.25 40.70 -20.50
C PRO A 87 16.54 41.49 -20.35
N GLN A 88 16.58 42.72 -20.83
CA GLN A 88 17.59 43.65 -20.37
C GLN A 88 17.51 43.49 -18.86
N ARG A 89 18.58 42.99 -18.23
CA ARG A 89 18.76 43.18 -16.79
C ARG A 89 18.37 44.62 -16.60
N SER A 90 17.26 44.83 -15.92
CA SER A 90 16.84 46.11 -15.43
C SER A 90 17.85 46.49 -14.34
N GLU A 91 19.05 46.87 -14.73
CA GLU A 91 20.07 47.48 -13.88
C GLU A 91 19.59 48.79 -13.29
N GLY A 92 18.37 49.23 -13.57
CA GLY A 92 17.78 50.48 -13.17
C GLY A 92 16.72 50.47 -12.06
N ILE A 93 16.36 49.32 -11.50
CA ILE A 93 15.33 49.23 -10.45
C ILE A 93 15.95 49.03 -9.05
N PHE A 94 17.18 48.61 -8.96
CA PHE A 94 17.92 48.61 -7.69
C PHE A 94 18.55 49.98 -7.52
N GLY A 95 17.99 50.79 -6.62
CA GLY A 95 18.71 51.92 -6.08
C GLY A 95 20.12 51.49 -5.64
N GLN A 96 21.08 52.35 -5.66
CA GLN A 96 22.54 52.12 -5.45
C GLN A 96 22.92 51.30 -4.19
N SER A 97 21.97 50.83 -3.38
CA SER A 97 22.21 50.08 -2.14
C SER A 97 21.80 48.61 -2.17
N GLY A 98 21.13 48.10 -3.20
CA GLY A 98 20.61 46.72 -3.21
C GLY A 98 19.55 46.41 -2.13
N ILE A 99 19.08 47.42 -1.43
CA ILE A 99 18.12 47.32 -0.33
C ILE A 99 16.70 47.47 -0.89
N ILE A 100 15.86 46.50 -0.59
CA ILE A 100 14.43 46.51 -0.92
C ILE A 100 13.67 46.77 0.37
N VAL A 101 12.90 47.86 0.40
CA VAL A 101 12.06 48.23 1.56
C VAL A 101 10.70 47.55 1.41
N ILE A 102 10.33 46.70 2.37
CA ILE A 102 9.10 45.94 2.41
C ILE A 102 8.11 46.64 3.34
N ASP A 103 6.86 46.74 2.88
CA ASP A 103 5.74 47.15 3.70
C ASP A 103 5.31 45.97 4.61
N THR A 104 5.78 46.01 5.87
CA THR A 104 5.57 44.90 6.80
C THR A 104 4.13 44.73 7.26
N GLU A 105 3.30 45.77 7.18
CA GLU A 105 1.89 45.69 7.55
C GLU A 105 1.04 45.01 6.49
N ARG A 106 1.56 44.91 5.26
CA ARG A 106 0.89 44.29 4.12
C ARG A 106 1.51 42.97 3.70
N VAL A 107 2.32 42.37 4.56
CA VAL A 107 2.87 41.03 4.30
C VAL A 107 1.76 39.98 4.46
N GLU A 108 1.56 39.18 3.42
CA GLU A 108 0.56 38.13 3.41
C GLU A 108 1.21 36.78 3.09
N THR A 109 0.52 35.70 3.44
CA THR A 109 0.89 34.35 3.03
C THR A 109 -0.30 33.67 2.37
N GLU A 110 -0.05 32.99 1.25
CA GLU A 110 -1.09 32.35 0.47
C GLU A 110 -0.65 30.98 -0.08
N GLU A 111 -1.59 30.24 -0.63
CA GLU A 111 -1.36 28.94 -1.26
C GLU A 111 -0.63 27.96 -0.34
N HIS A 112 -1.05 27.86 0.91
CA HIS A 112 -0.54 26.87 1.84
C HIS A 112 -0.85 25.45 1.33
N ARG A 113 0.17 24.58 1.29
CA ARG A 113 0.07 23.20 0.81
C ARG A 113 0.82 22.27 1.75
N GLU A 114 0.20 21.15 2.11
CA GLU A 114 0.86 20.09 2.87
C GLU A 114 2.05 19.54 2.07
N ALA A 115 3.21 19.48 2.70
CA ALA A 115 4.46 19.11 2.02
C ALA A 115 5.18 17.94 2.67
N GLY A 116 5.25 17.87 3.98
CA GLY A 116 6.10 16.93 4.69
C GLY A 116 5.91 15.47 4.30
N PRO A 117 4.70 14.89 4.40
CA PRO A 117 4.44 13.49 4.04
C PRO A 117 4.74 13.20 2.56
N VAL A 118 4.35 14.12 1.66
CA VAL A 118 4.60 13.99 0.22
C VAL A 118 6.10 14.05 -0.08
N HIS A 119 6.82 14.94 0.60
CA HIS A 119 8.27 15.06 0.46
C HIS A 119 8.99 13.77 0.89
N VAL A 120 8.63 13.20 2.03
CA VAL A 120 9.16 11.90 2.47
C VAL A 120 8.90 10.83 1.41
N GLY A 121 7.65 10.67 0.98
CA GLY A 121 7.30 9.69 -0.04
C GLY A 121 8.09 9.87 -1.33
N HIS A 122 8.22 11.11 -1.85
CA HIS A 122 9.00 11.42 -3.03
C HIS A 122 10.49 11.08 -2.86
N GLN A 123 11.08 11.41 -1.72
CA GLN A 123 12.50 11.12 -1.49
C GLN A 123 12.77 9.62 -1.37
N ILE A 124 11.89 8.85 -0.72
CA ILE A 124 11.99 7.38 -0.66
C ILE A 124 11.80 6.78 -2.07
N TRP A 125 10.83 7.26 -2.86
CA TRP A 125 10.65 6.89 -4.26
C TRP A 125 11.95 7.07 -5.08
N ARG A 126 12.62 8.21 -4.89
CA ARG A 126 13.91 8.48 -5.55
C ARG A 126 15.02 7.56 -5.06
N GLN A 127 15.11 7.27 -3.78
CA GLN A 127 16.15 6.40 -3.21
C GLN A 127 15.98 4.95 -3.69
N LEU A 128 14.74 4.47 -3.82
CA LEU A 128 14.44 3.18 -4.43
C LEU A 128 14.68 3.17 -5.97
N GLY A 129 14.92 4.33 -6.58
CA GLY A 129 15.16 4.42 -8.02
C GLY A 129 13.93 4.13 -8.89
N LEU A 130 12.72 4.21 -8.32
CA LEU A 130 11.48 3.82 -9.01
C LEU A 130 11.25 4.60 -10.31
N GLY A 131 11.57 5.89 -10.35
CA GLY A 131 11.47 6.69 -11.58
C GLY A 131 12.37 6.16 -12.71
N GLU A 132 13.57 5.67 -12.40
CA GLU A 132 14.49 5.06 -13.38
C GLU A 132 14.01 3.69 -13.82
N ILE A 133 13.52 2.87 -12.89
CA ILE A 133 12.93 1.56 -13.16
C ILE A 133 11.75 1.70 -14.12
N LEU A 134 10.85 2.64 -13.89
CA LEU A 134 9.71 2.89 -14.77
C LEU A 134 10.13 3.34 -16.18
N ARG A 135 11.17 4.18 -16.30
CA ARG A 135 11.72 4.59 -17.62
C ARG A 135 12.32 3.41 -18.35
N ARG A 136 13.12 2.56 -17.67
CA ARG A 136 13.67 1.33 -18.26
C ARG A 136 12.58 0.36 -18.69
N ALA A 137 11.46 0.31 -17.96
CA ALA A 137 10.28 -0.43 -18.38
C ALA A 137 9.55 0.17 -19.60
N GLY A 138 10.02 1.30 -20.14
CA GLY A 138 9.48 1.95 -21.34
C GLY A 138 8.28 2.87 -21.09
N LEU A 139 8.08 3.33 -19.86
CA LEU A 139 7.06 4.32 -19.55
C LEU A 139 7.54 5.74 -19.91
N SER A 140 6.65 6.56 -20.48
CA SER A 140 6.93 7.96 -20.76
C SER A 140 7.11 8.77 -19.47
N GLU A 141 7.83 9.90 -19.51
CA GLU A 141 8.00 10.79 -18.34
C GLU A 141 6.66 11.15 -17.67
N ARG A 142 5.63 11.43 -18.47
CA ARG A 142 4.28 11.67 -17.96
C ARG A 142 3.73 10.47 -17.22
N ALA A 143 3.89 9.27 -17.75
CA ALA A 143 3.41 8.04 -17.09
C ALA A 143 4.21 7.76 -15.80
N CYS A 144 5.52 8.04 -15.79
CA CYS A 144 6.34 7.94 -14.58
C CYS A 144 5.84 8.89 -13.48
N VAL A 145 5.62 10.17 -13.82
CA VAL A 145 5.10 11.17 -12.88
C VAL A 145 3.72 10.77 -12.35
N LEU A 146 2.81 10.31 -13.22
CA LEU A 146 1.48 9.86 -12.78
C LEU A 146 1.55 8.62 -11.90
N SER A 147 2.43 7.67 -12.19
CA SER A 147 2.64 6.47 -11.36
C SER A 147 3.18 6.84 -9.99
N GLU A 148 4.10 7.78 -9.90
CA GLU A 148 4.59 8.31 -8.62
C GLU A 148 3.46 8.98 -7.84
N VAL A 149 2.71 9.90 -8.45
CA VAL A 149 1.56 10.58 -7.82
C VAL A 149 0.55 9.58 -7.27
N MET A 150 0.17 8.57 -8.08
CA MET A 150 -0.80 7.54 -7.68
C MET A 150 -0.29 6.68 -6.53
N THR A 151 1.00 6.31 -6.55
CA THR A 151 1.63 5.54 -5.47
C THR A 151 1.74 6.37 -4.19
N LEU A 152 2.17 7.63 -4.28
CA LEU A 152 2.25 8.53 -3.14
C LEU A 152 0.88 8.86 -2.56
N ASN A 153 -0.17 8.92 -3.40
CA ASN A 153 -1.52 9.05 -2.91
C ASN A 153 -1.92 7.86 -2.03
N ARG A 154 -1.59 6.62 -2.44
CA ARG A 154 -1.83 5.42 -1.60
C ARG A 154 -1.09 5.51 -0.27
N LEU A 155 0.16 5.95 -0.28
CA LEU A 155 1.00 6.05 0.92
C LEU A 155 0.52 7.14 1.88
N VAL A 156 0.18 8.34 1.36
CA VAL A 156 -0.07 9.53 2.18
C VAL A 156 -1.54 9.71 2.51
N PHE A 157 -2.42 9.67 1.53
CA PHE A 157 -3.86 9.90 1.69
C PHE A 157 -4.64 9.17 0.62
N PRO A 158 -4.89 7.87 0.79
CA PRO A 158 -5.50 7.04 -0.24
C PRO A 158 -6.88 7.54 -0.67
N LEU A 159 -7.05 7.74 -1.97
CA LEU A 159 -8.28 8.21 -2.59
C LEU A 159 -8.54 7.44 -3.90
N SER A 160 -9.77 7.56 -4.40
CA SER A 160 -10.08 7.15 -5.77
C SER A 160 -9.40 8.06 -6.79
N GLU A 161 -9.24 7.59 -8.02
CA GLU A 161 -8.70 8.37 -9.14
C GLU A 161 -9.49 9.66 -9.35
N LEU A 162 -10.81 9.62 -9.16
CA LEU A 162 -11.69 10.79 -9.26
C LEU A 162 -11.33 11.88 -8.24
N ALA A 163 -11.12 11.50 -6.97
CA ALA A 163 -10.84 12.43 -5.89
C ALA A 163 -9.36 12.85 -5.80
N MET A 164 -8.47 12.16 -6.52
CA MET A 164 -7.02 12.36 -6.45
C MET A 164 -6.60 13.74 -6.95
N SER A 165 -7.29 14.29 -7.94
CA SER A 165 -7.02 15.64 -8.48
C SER A 165 -7.17 16.73 -7.41
N ASP A 166 -8.13 16.60 -6.50
CA ASP A 166 -8.33 17.53 -5.38
C ASP A 166 -7.24 17.41 -4.33
N TRP A 167 -6.80 16.19 -4.03
CA TRP A 167 -5.70 15.95 -3.12
C TRP A 167 -4.38 16.56 -3.63
N ILE A 168 -4.09 16.39 -4.93
CA ILE A 168 -2.91 16.98 -5.55
C ILE A 168 -2.90 18.50 -5.37
N ARG A 169 -4.04 19.17 -5.54
CA ARG A 169 -4.17 20.63 -5.37
C ARG A 169 -3.97 21.10 -3.92
N ARG A 170 -4.28 20.26 -2.94
CA ARG A 170 -4.11 20.57 -1.52
C ARG A 170 -2.71 20.30 -0.99
N THR A 171 -1.89 19.60 -1.75
CA THR A 171 -0.53 19.22 -1.39
C THR A 171 0.52 19.96 -2.22
N ALA A 172 1.76 19.96 -1.77
CA ALA A 172 2.90 20.51 -2.50
C ALA A 172 3.42 19.57 -3.60
N MET A 173 2.60 18.61 -4.08
CA MET A 173 2.99 17.65 -5.11
C MET A 173 3.52 18.34 -6.37
N GLY A 174 2.82 19.37 -6.83
CA GLY A 174 3.25 20.15 -8.00
C GLY A 174 4.59 20.85 -7.81
N ASP A 175 4.81 21.43 -6.63
CA ASP A 175 6.06 22.10 -6.27
C ASP A 175 7.23 21.11 -6.19
N ILE A 176 7.01 19.95 -5.56
CA ILE A 176 8.02 18.90 -5.36
C ILE A 176 8.42 18.25 -6.70
N LEU A 177 7.45 17.93 -7.55
CA LEU A 177 7.70 17.30 -8.85
C LEU A 177 8.03 18.31 -9.97
N GLY A 178 7.93 19.62 -9.70
CA GLY A 178 8.12 20.66 -10.71
C GLY A 178 7.11 20.56 -11.86
N THR A 179 5.88 20.13 -11.58
CA THR A 179 4.85 19.80 -12.57
C THR A 179 3.54 20.50 -12.28
N HIS A 180 2.92 21.07 -13.31
CA HIS A 180 1.57 21.62 -13.20
C HIS A 180 0.51 20.56 -13.44
N PHE A 181 -0.39 20.42 -12.46
CA PHE A 181 -1.52 19.48 -12.50
C PHE A 181 -2.87 20.16 -12.76
N SER A 182 -2.89 21.43 -13.19
CA SER A 182 -4.13 22.22 -13.38
C SER A 182 -5.11 21.60 -14.38
N GLU A 183 -4.60 20.83 -15.35
CA GLU A 183 -5.39 20.17 -16.40
C GLU A 183 -5.45 18.65 -16.22
N LEU A 184 -5.07 18.14 -15.05
CA LEU A 184 -5.17 16.72 -14.77
C LEU A 184 -6.62 16.33 -14.55
N ASN A 185 -7.09 15.38 -15.34
CA ASN A 185 -8.39 14.74 -15.19
C ASN A 185 -8.21 13.26 -14.78
N GLU A 186 -9.28 12.67 -14.28
CA GLU A 186 -9.32 11.28 -13.85
C GLU A 186 -9.03 10.28 -14.98
N ASP A 187 -9.43 10.58 -16.20
CA ASP A 187 -9.14 9.77 -17.39
C ASP A 187 -7.64 9.53 -17.61
N ALA A 188 -6.81 10.53 -17.30
CA ALA A 188 -5.37 10.39 -17.42
C ALA A 188 -4.83 9.37 -16.41
N LEU A 189 -5.41 9.31 -15.20
CA LEU A 189 -5.05 8.36 -14.15
C LEU A 189 -5.52 6.95 -14.53
N TYR A 190 -6.76 6.78 -14.99
CA TYR A 190 -7.25 5.48 -15.47
C TYR A 190 -6.42 4.93 -16.63
N ARG A 191 -6.07 5.78 -17.62
CA ARG A 191 -5.19 5.37 -18.71
C ARG A 191 -3.77 5.06 -18.24
N ASN A 192 -3.32 5.64 -17.14
CA ASN A 192 -2.03 5.31 -16.56
C ASN A 192 -2.04 3.92 -15.91
N LEU A 193 -3.14 3.49 -15.30
CA LEU A 193 -3.31 2.09 -14.85
C LEU A 193 -3.12 1.11 -16.02
N ASP A 194 -3.74 1.42 -17.17
CA ASP A 194 -3.67 0.58 -18.36
C ASP A 194 -2.23 0.48 -18.92
N ARG A 195 -1.44 1.56 -18.83
CA ARG A 195 -0.03 1.59 -19.26
C ARG A 195 0.91 0.88 -18.29
N LEU A 196 0.64 0.98 -17.00
CA LEU A 196 1.46 0.40 -15.95
C LEU A 196 1.27 -1.13 -15.88
N HIS A 197 0.08 -1.62 -16.18
CA HIS A 197 -0.29 -3.02 -16.08
C HIS A 197 0.70 -4.00 -16.73
N PRO A 198 1.09 -3.86 -18.03
CA PRO A 198 1.98 -4.80 -18.69
C PRO A 198 3.44 -4.73 -18.21
N LYS A 199 3.78 -3.75 -17.37
CA LYS A 199 5.13 -3.51 -16.88
C LYS A 199 5.37 -4.01 -15.46
N ARG A 200 4.33 -4.51 -14.78
CA ARG A 200 4.38 -4.93 -13.38
C ARG A 200 5.53 -5.89 -13.09
N GLU A 201 5.66 -6.95 -13.87
CA GLU A 201 6.66 -8.00 -13.67
C GLU A 201 8.10 -7.47 -13.75
N GLN A 202 8.37 -6.63 -14.73
CA GLN A 202 9.68 -6.01 -14.87
C GLN A 202 9.98 -5.06 -13.72
N ILE A 203 8.99 -4.25 -13.31
CA ILE A 203 9.14 -3.28 -12.23
C ILE A 203 9.43 -4.00 -10.90
N GLU A 204 8.69 -5.06 -10.58
CA GLU A 204 8.91 -5.85 -9.36
C GLU A 204 10.31 -6.46 -9.32
N ARG A 205 10.74 -7.07 -10.41
CA ARG A 205 12.08 -7.67 -10.50
C ARG A 205 13.19 -6.64 -10.26
N GLU A 206 13.15 -5.52 -10.99
CA GLU A 206 14.17 -4.49 -10.85
C GLU A 206 14.14 -3.80 -9.48
N LEU A 207 12.96 -3.68 -8.87
CA LEU A 207 12.81 -3.13 -7.53
C LEU A 207 13.35 -4.08 -6.46
N ALA A 208 13.08 -5.39 -6.57
CA ALA A 208 13.63 -6.39 -5.65
C ALA A 208 15.16 -6.43 -5.67
N GLU A 209 15.79 -6.34 -6.85
CA GLU A 209 17.24 -6.24 -6.99
C GLU A 209 17.79 -4.94 -6.37
N ARG A 210 17.10 -3.84 -6.59
CA ARG A 210 17.48 -2.54 -6.02
C ARG A 210 17.40 -2.54 -4.50
N GLU A 211 16.35 -3.07 -3.93
CA GLU A 211 16.16 -3.18 -2.49
C GLU A 211 17.19 -4.11 -1.84
N LYS A 212 17.48 -5.25 -2.49
CA LYS A 212 18.52 -6.18 -2.06
C LYS A 212 19.86 -5.46 -1.86
N THR A 213 20.26 -4.65 -2.84
CA THR A 213 21.51 -3.87 -2.78
C THR A 213 21.44 -2.74 -1.75
N LEU A 214 20.31 -1.99 -1.71
CA LEU A 214 20.17 -0.80 -0.88
C LEU A 214 20.11 -1.11 0.62
N PHE A 215 19.47 -2.23 0.98
CA PHE A 215 19.22 -2.63 2.38
C PHE A 215 20.04 -3.86 2.78
N ASN A 216 20.91 -4.37 1.91
CA ASN A 216 21.70 -5.58 2.15
C ASN A 216 20.83 -6.76 2.58
N LEU A 217 19.74 -7.01 1.83
CA LEU A 217 18.79 -8.08 2.10
C LEU A 217 19.33 -9.44 1.64
N ASP A 218 18.96 -10.50 2.35
CA ASP A 218 19.22 -11.88 1.94
C ASP A 218 17.93 -12.52 1.37
N ASP A 219 18.11 -13.53 0.52
CA ASP A 219 17.02 -14.30 -0.09
C ASP A 219 16.95 -15.73 0.49
N MET A 220 17.34 -15.91 1.74
CA MET A 220 17.36 -17.22 2.42
C MET A 220 16.01 -17.64 2.98
N VAL A 221 15.09 -16.69 3.16
CA VAL A 221 13.75 -16.95 3.72
C VAL A 221 12.71 -16.17 2.95
N TYR A 222 11.69 -16.88 2.46
CA TYR A 222 10.52 -16.34 1.81
C TYR A 222 9.27 -16.62 2.63
N LEU A 223 8.45 -15.61 2.85
CA LEU A 223 7.22 -15.67 3.65
C LEU A 223 6.04 -15.55 2.70
N TYR A 224 5.26 -16.61 2.52
CA TYR A 224 4.12 -16.62 1.61
C TYR A 224 2.80 -16.78 2.35
N ASP A 225 1.85 -15.92 2.02
CA ASP A 225 0.46 -16.01 2.49
C ASP A 225 -0.50 -15.38 1.46
N LEU A 226 -1.79 -15.63 1.67
CA LEU A 226 -2.90 -15.15 0.85
C LEU A 226 -3.90 -14.34 1.66
N THR A 227 -4.47 -13.34 1.01
CA THR A 227 -5.63 -12.63 1.56
C THR A 227 -6.72 -12.44 0.51
N SER A 228 -7.95 -12.15 0.94
CA SER A 228 -9.03 -11.75 0.04
C SER A 228 -9.18 -10.24 0.02
N THR A 229 -9.58 -9.68 -1.11
CA THR A 229 -9.90 -8.27 -1.29
C THR A 229 -11.21 -8.16 -2.05
N TYR A 230 -12.21 -7.48 -1.45
CA TYR A 230 -13.56 -7.45 -1.99
C TYR A 230 -13.81 -6.25 -2.91
N PHE A 231 -14.77 -6.42 -3.82
CA PHE A 231 -15.27 -5.37 -4.70
C PHE A 231 -16.48 -4.68 -4.08
N GLU A 232 -16.54 -3.37 -4.25
CA GLU A 232 -17.80 -2.65 -4.14
C GLU A 232 -18.42 -2.55 -5.54
N GLY A 233 -19.65 -3.07 -5.69
CA GLY A 233 -20.30 -3.21 -6.98
C GLY A 233 -20.19 -4.61 -7.58
N GLN A 234 -20.70 -4.77 -8.82
CA GLN A 234 -20.89 -6.09 -9.44
C GLN A 234 -19.64 -6.70 -10.08
N ALA A 235 -18.67 -5.89 -10.48
CA ALA A 235 -17.44 -6.32 -11.16
C ALA A 235 -17.68 -7.40 -12.25
N GLU A 236 -18.71 -7.24 -13.07
CA GLU A 236 -19.19 -8.26 -14.01
C GLU A 236 -18.16 -8.59 -15.11
N THR A 237 -17.45 -7.58 -15.57
CA THR A 237 -16.45 -7.71 -16.64
C THR A 237 -15.10 -8.27 -16.15
N ASN A 238 -14.96 -8.51 -14.85
CA ASN A 238 -13.72 -9.07 -14.29
C ASN A 238 -13.88 -10.58 -14.05
N PRO A 239 -13.25 -11.45 -14.86
CA PRO A 239 -13.36 -12.90 -14.72
C PRO A 239 -12.77 -13.42 -13.41
N GLN A 240 -11.84 -12.70 -12.77
CA GLN A 240 -11.26 -13.07 -11.48
C GLN A 240 -12.16 -12.75 -10.29
N ALA A 241 -13.14 -11.85 -10.46
CA ALA A 241 -14.07 -11.45 -9.41
C ALA A 241 -15.11 -12.56 -9.16
N LYS A 242 -14.88 -13.37 -8.14
CA LYS A 242 -15.73 -14.50 -7.73
C LYS A 242 -16.14 -14.35 -6.26
N ARG A 243 -17.26 -14.98 -5.90
CA ARG A 243 -17.62 -15.17 -4.49
C ARG A 243 -16.87 -16.36 -3.92
N GLY A 244 -16.31 -16.22 -2.73
CA GLY A 244 -15.52 -17.25 -2.06
C GLY A 244 -15.48 -17.02 -0.56
N TYR A 245 -14.56 -17.69 0.13
CA TYR A 245 -14.35 -17.49 1.57
C TYR A 245 -13.77 -16.09 1.81
N SER A 246 -14.60 -15.21 2.39
CA SER A 246 -14.22 -13.83 2.64
C SER A 246 -13.52 -13.66 3.99
N ARG A 247 -12.21 -13.36 3.97
CA ARG A 247 -11.45 -12.97 5.16
C ARG A 247 -11.86 -11.60 5.70
N ASP A 248 -12.54 -10.81 4.87
CA ASP A 248 -13.07 -9.48 5.20
C ASP A 248 -14.48 -9.49 5.78
N LYS A 249 -15.07 -10.71 5.97
CA LYS A 249 -16.45 -10.92 6.46
C LYS A 249 -17.52 -10.26 5.56
N ARG A 250 -17.25 -10.19 4.26
CA ARG A 250 -18.13 -9.69 3.20
C ARG A 250 -18.50 -10.82 2.22
N PRO A 251 -19.24 -11.86 2.66
CA PRO A 251 -19.66 -12.96 1.79
C PRO A 251 -20.67 -12.52 0.71
N ASP A 252 -21.28 -11.37 0.89
CA ASP A 252 -22.18 -10.69 -0.05
C ASP A 252 -21.45 -10.17 -1.29
N CYS A 253 -20.16 -9.84 -1.18
CA CYS A 253 -19.38 -9.24 -2.24
C CYS A 253 -18.58 -10.28 -3.04
N LYS A 254 -18.32 -9.99 -4.32
CA LYS A 254 -17.25 -10.66 -5.08
C LYS A 254 -15.90 -10.21 -4.54
N GLN A 255 -14.89 -11.03 -4.74
CA GLN A 255 -13.52 -10.79 -4.28
C GLN A 255 -12.50 -11.33 -5.27
N VAL A 256 -11.25 -10.95 -5.08
CA VAL A 256 -10.05 -11.62 -5.60
C VAL A 256 -9.20 -12.09 -4.44
N LEU A 257 -8.32 -13.06 -4.66
CA LEU A 257 -7.27 -13.41 -3.71
C LEU A 257 -5.96 -12.73 -4.14
N VAL A 258 -5.24 -12.21 -3.17
CA VAL A 258 -3.93 -11.61 -3.34
C VAL A 258 -2.91 -12.47 -2.63
N GLY A 259 -2.02 -13.09 -3.41
CA GLY A 259 -0.85 -13.79 -2.89
C GLY A 259 0.33 -12.83 -2.81
N LEU A 260 1.05 -12.86 -1.70
CA LEU A 260 2.20 -12.00 -1.45
C LEU A 260 3.35 -12.83 -0.87
N VAL A 261 4.53 -12.69 -1.47
CA VAL A 261 5.78 -13.23 -0.93
C VAL A 261 6.63 -12.07 -0.44
N LEU A 262 7.03 -12.15 0.81
CA LEU A 262 7.99 -11.22 1.42
C LEU A 262 9.31 -11.93 1.72
N ASP A 263 10.39 -11.17 1.82
CA ASP A 263 11.62 -11.66 2.45
C ASP A 263 11.53 -11.58 3.98
N ARG A 264 12.59 -12.00 4.67
CA ARG A 264 12.68 -11.96 6.13
C ARG A 264 12.58 -10.55 6.73
N ASP A 265 12.94 -9.52 5.96
CA ASP A 265 12.86 -8.10 6.39
C ASP A 265 11.50 -7.46 6.10
N GLY A 266 10.64 -8.14 5.35
CA GLY A 266 9.27 -7.71 5.07
C GLY A 266 9.12 -6.98 3.74
N PHE A 267 10.12 -7.01 2.85
CA PHE A 267 10.00 -6.43 1.50
C PHE A 267 9.31 -7.41 0.55
N PRO A 268 8.38 -6.93 -0.29
CA PRO A 268 7.74 -7.76 -1.31
C PRO A 268 8.76 -8.28 -2.33
N LYS A 269 8.70 -9.56 -2.64
CA LYS A 269 9.50 -10.22 -3.69
C LYS A 269 8.65 -10.61 -4.89
N ALA A 270 7.40 -10.98 -4.64
CA ALA A 270 6.43 -11.28 -5.67
C ALA A 270 5.00 -11.09 -5.15
N HIS A 271 4.10 -10.70 -6.02
CA HIS A 271 2.66 -10.78 -5.76
C HIS A 271 1.93 -11.32 -6.97
N GLU A 272 0.77 -11.96 -6.73
CA GLU A 272 -0.14 -12.40 -7.79
C GLU A 272 -1.59 -12.32 -7.34
N ILE A 273 -2.48 -12.20 -8.31
CA ILE A 273 -3.90 -12.04 -8.08
C ILE A 273 -4.65 -13.22 -8.69
N PHE A 274 -5.27 -13.99 -7.81
CA PHE A 274 -6.01 -15.20 -8.16
C PHE A 274 -7.52 -14.95 -8.16
N GLU A 275 -8.26 -15.88 -8.75
CA GLU A 275 -9.72 -15.88 -8.69
C GLU A 275 -10.22 -15.94 -7.24
N GLY A 276 -11.29 -15.19 -6.95
CA GLY A 276 -11.78 -15.00 -5.58
C GLY A 276 -12.32 -16.25 -4.88
N ASN A 277 -12.58 -17.33 -5.62
CA ASN A 277 -13.03 -18.64 -5.12
C ASN A 277 -11.94 -19.72 -5.09
N ARG A 278 -10.71 -19.38 -5.47
CA ARG A 278 -9.59 -20.32 -5.50
C ARG A 278 -9.22 -20.76 -4.08
N GLN A 279 -8.85 -22.02 -3.92
CA GLN A 279 -8.41 -22.55 -2.62
C GLN A 279 -6.93 -22.23 -2.40
N ASP A 280 -6.55 -21.87 -1.17
CA ASP A 280 -5.17 -21.48 -0.81
C ASP A 280 -4.15 -22.55 -1.21
N ARG A 281 -4.47 -23.82 -0.96
CA ARG A 281 -3.61 -24.97 -1.30
C ARG A 281 -3.23 -25.07 -2.78
N SER A 282 -4.05 -24.55 -3.69
CA SER A 282 -3.83 -24.68 -5.13
C SER A 282 -3.00 -23.54 -5.73
N THR A 283 -2.44 -22.66 -4.90
CA THR A 283 -1.71 -21.47 -5.35
C THR A 283 -0.19 -21.57 -5.16
N VAL A 284 0.27 -22.56 -4.39
CA VAL A 284 1.69 -22.65 -3.95
C VAL A 284 2.62 -22.80 -5.15
N ASP A 285 2.40 -23.78 -6.01
CA ASP A 285 3.28 -24.04 -7.15
C ASP A 285 3.35 -22.84 -8.12
N GLU A 286 2.18 -22.27 -8.47
CA GLU A 286 2.13 -21.08 -9.34
C GLU A 286 2.87 -19.88 -8.70
N MET A 287 2.76 -19.71 -7.38
CA MET A 287 3.45 -18.62 -6.69
C MET A 287 4.96 -18.84 -6.63
N LEU A 288 5.44 -20.08 -6.48
CA LEU A 288 6.86 -20.42 -6.54
C LEU A 288 7.45 -20.15 -7.93
N GLN A 289 6.75 -20.54 -8.99
CA GLN A 289 7.15 -20.23 -10.38
C GLN A 289 7.24 -18.71 -10.61
N ILE A 290 6.28 -17.95 -10.07
CA ILE A 290 6.28 -16.48 -10.14
C ILE A 290 7.46 -15.90 -9.36
N LEU A 291 7.72 -16.41 -8.16
CA LEU A 291 8.86 -15.99 -7.35
C LEU A 291 10.18 -16.22 -8.08
N GLU A 292 10.42 -17.40 -8.62
CA GLU A 292 11.61 -17.71 -9.42
C GLU A 292 11.75 -16.80 -10.63
N LYS A 293 10.65 -16.49 -11.31
CA LYS A 293 10.64 -15.56 -12.45
C LYS A 293 11.01 -14.13 -12.04
N ARG A 294 10.68 -13.71 -10.80
CA ARG A 294 10.96 -12.37 -10.28
C ARG A 294 12.35 -12.22 -9.70
N THR A 295 12.78 -13.19 -8.91
CA THR A 295 14.01 -13.09 -8.10
C THR A 295 15.15 -13.96 -8.60
N GLY A 296 14.87 -14.87 -9.55
CA GLY A 296 15.79 -15.95 -9.92
C GLY A 296 15.64 -17.17 -9.01
N LYS A 297 16.41 -18.22 -9.29
CA LYS A 297 16.45 -19.42 -8.46
C LYS A 297 17.38 -19.18 -7.26
N HIS A 298 16.88 -19.54 -6.08
CA HIS A 298 17.64 -19.48 -4.82
C HIS A 298 17.59 -20.85 -4.12
N PRO A 299 18.34 -21.87 -4.62
CA PRO A 299 18.34 -23.20 -4.04
C PRO A 299 18.73 -23.18 -2.56
N GLY A 300 18.07 -24.00 -1.75
CA GLY A 300 18.33 -24.07 -0.30
C GLY A 300 17.66 -22.97 0.53
N SER A 301 16.95 -22.02 -0.07
CA SER A 301 16.14 -21.06 0.67
C SER A 301 14.90 -21.70 1.29
N THR A 302 14.41 -21.13 2.37
CA THR A 302 13.26 -21.65 3.13
C THR A 302 12.00 -20.87 2.82
N VAL A 303 10.95 -21.56 2.38
CA VAL A 303 9.61 -20.98 2.19
C VAL A 303 8.78 -21.27 3.44
N VAL A 304 8.30 -20.21 4.08
CA VAL A 304 7.42 -20.28 5.23
C VAL A 304 5.98 -20.04 4.78
N VAL A 305 5.10 -20.98 5.08
CA VAL A 305 3.68 -20.90 4.72
C VAL A 305 2.77 -21.18 5.91
N ASP A 306 1.51 -20.70 5.82
CA ASP A 306 0.53 -20.96 6.87
C ASP A 306 0.00 -22.41 6.80
N ARG A 307 -0.61 -22.83 7.90
CA ARG A 307 -1.27 -24.14 8.07
C ARG A 307 -2.22 -24.50 6.94
N GLY A 308 -2.93 -23.55 6.37
CA GLY A 308 -3.84 -23.75 5.25
C GLY A 308 -3.19 -24.32 3.98
N MET A 309 -1.86 -24.22 3.89
CA MET A 309 -1.05 -24.71 2.76
C MET A 309 -0.23 -25.97 3.10
N ALA A 310 -0.29 -26.48 4.34
CA ALA A 310 0.48 -27.63 4.84
C ALA A 310 -0.09 -28.96 4.33
N TYR A 311 -0.17 -29.14 3.01
CA TYR A 311 -0.54 -30.40 2.34
C TYR A 311 0.73 -31.03 1.76
N GLU A 312 0.84 -32.36 1.81
CA GLU A 312 2.02 -33.09 1.31
C GLU A 312 2.36 -32.69 -0.14
N GLU A 313 1.35 -32.59 -1.00
CA GLU A 313 1.50 -32.16 -2.39
C GLU A 313 2.23 -30.81 -2.51
N ASN A 314 1.89 -29.86 -1.64
CA ASN A 314 2.53 -28.54 -1.64
C ASN A 314 3.98 -28.62 -1.10
N LEU A 315 4.23 -29.45 -0.08
CA LEU A 315 5.56 -29.63 0.48
C LEU A 315 6.49 -30.30 -0.54
N GLU A 316 5.97 -31.27 -1.29
CA GLU A 316 6.68 -31.90 -2.42
C GLU A 316 6.98 -30.89 -3.53
N GLN A 317 6.02 -30.01 -3.88
CA GLN A 317 6.24 -28.93 -4.84
C GLN A 317 7.35 -27.98 -4.39
N ILE A 318 7.36 -27.56 -3.12
CA ILE A 318 8.43 -26.71 -2.60
C ILE A 318 9.79 -27.39 -2.74
N ARG A 319 9.91 -28.68 -2.39
CA ARG A 319 11.15 -29.46 -2.57
C ARG A 319 11.54 -29.61 -4.06
N ALA A 320 10.56 -29.76 -4.95
CA ALA A 320 10.81 -29.86 -6.40
C ALA A 320 11.42 -28.58 -7.01
N HIS A 321 11.25 -27.45 -6.34
CA HIS A 321 11.90 -26.17 -6.66
C HIS A 321 13.27 -25.99 -5.96
N ASP A 322 13.87 -27.05 -5.40
CA ASP A 322 15.11 -27.01 -4.62
C ASP A 322 15.04 -26.09 -3.40
N LEU A 323 13.86 -25.92 -2.83
CA LEU A 323 13.59 -25.09 -1.66
C LEU A 323 13.24 -25.94 -0.45
N HIS A 324 13.52 -25.41 0.75
CA HIS A 324 13.05 -25.96 2.01
C HIS A 324 11.72 -25.34 2.40
N TYR A 325 10.95 -26.06 3.21
CA TYR A 325 9.70 -25.55 3.75
C TYR A 325 9.75 -25.41 5.28
N LEU A 326 8.92 -24.52 5.79
CA LEU A 326 8.59 -24.40 7.20
C LEU A 326 7.10 -24.06 7.34
N VAL A 327 6.34 -24.94 7.99
CA VAL A 327 4.88 -24.80 8.10
C VAL A 327 4.40 -25.05 9.53
N ALA A 328 3.22 -24.50 9.89
CA ALA A 328 2.51 -24.99 11.06
C ALA A 328 1.76 -26.27 10.71
N GLY A 329 1.97 -27.31 11.49
CA GLY A 329 1.27 -28.59 11.38
C GLY A 329 -0.24 -28.45 11.61
N ARG A 330 -1.01 -29.38 11.08
CA ARG A 330 -2.45 -29.45 11.26
C ARG A 330 -2.80 -29.73 12.73
N GLN A 331 -3.98 -29.34 13.11
CA GLN A 331 -4.43 -29.53 14.50
C GLN A 331 -4.48 -31.01 14.91
N SER A 332 -4.72 -31.93 13.97
CA SER A 332 -4.70 -33.39 14.20
C SER A 332 -3.29 -33.92 14.49
N GLU A 333 -2.25 -33.34 13.88
CA GLU A 333 -0.86 -33.77 14.07
C GLU A 333 -0.39 -33.58 15.52
N ARG A 334 -0.97 -32.65 16.28
CA ARG A 334 -0.65 -32.47 17.71
C ARG A 334 -0.96 -33.73 18.54
N ASN A 335 -1.99 -34.48 18.15
CA ASN A 335 -2.39 -35.68 18.88
C ASN A 335 -1.33 -36.78 18.79
N GLU A 336 -0.55 -36.82 17.70
CA GLU A 336 0.56 -37.77 17.53
C GLU A 336 1.69 -37.53 18.55
N TRP A 337 1.79 -36.30 19.06
CA TRP A 337 2.83 -35.87 19.98
C TRP A 337 2.34 -35.71 21.42
N LEU A 338 1.17 -36.24 21.77
CA LEU A 338 0.56 -36.06 23.11
C LEU A 338 1.52 -36.46 24.22
N ASP A 339 2.14 -37.63 24.10
CA ASP A 339 3.11 -38.14 25.08
C ASP A 339 4.35 -37.27 25.22
N ASP A 340 4.78 -36.63 24.11
CA ASP A 340 5.93 -35.71 24.13
C ASP A 340 5.57 -34.36 24.74
N PHE A 341 4.31 -33.91 24.60
CA PHE A 341 3.81 -32.72 25.29
C PHE A 341 3.69 -32.92 26.81
N GLU A 342 3.43 -34.16 27.26
CA GLU A 342 3.31 -34.50 28.68
C GLU A 342 4.69 -34.66 29.38
N LYS A 343 5.75 -35.00 28.64
CA LYS A 343 7.09 -35.13 29.20
C LYS A 343 7.69 -33.78 29.52
N GLU A 344 8.06 -33.55 30.76
CA GLU A 344 8.68 -32.32 31.26
C GLU A 344 10.11 -32.08 30.74
N ALA A 345 10.79 -33.12 30.29
CA ALA A 345 12.17 -33.03 29.80
C ALA A 345 12.29 -32.39 28.43
N ASP A 346 13.46 -31.79 28.14
CA ASP A 346 13.89 -31.25 26.85
C ASP A 346 13.12 -29.97 26.35
N TRP A 347 12.43 -29.27 27.21
CA TRP A 347 11.81 -27.99 26.88
C TRP A 347 12.81 -26.85 27.01
N GLU A 348 12.88 -26.02 25.97
CA GLU A 348 13.63 -24.76 25.93
C GLU A 348 12.65 -23.58 25.98
N GLU A 349 12.92 -22.61 26.86
CA GLU A 349 12.10 -21.40 26.93
C GLU A 349 12.59 -20.36 25.93
N VAL A 350 11.68 -19.86 25.10
CA VAL A 350 11.90 -18.73 24.19
C VAL A 350 10.90 -17.61 24.47
N ILE A 351 11.34 -16.38 24.29
CA ILE A 351 10.48 -15.21 24.47
C ILE A 351 10.05 -14.69 23.12
N ARG A 352 8.72 -14.67 22.91
CA ARG A 352 8.14 -13.98 21.77
C ARG A 352 8.28 -12.47 21.98
N MET A 353 9.12 -11.85 21.16
CA MET A 353 9.28 -10.41 21.18
C MET A 353 8.06 -9.71 20.56
N PRO A 354 7.73 -8.49 20.99
CA PRO A 354 6.73 -7.67 20.35
C PRO A 354 7.03 -7.47 18.85
N LEU A 355 5.97 -7.31 18.06
CA LEU A 355 6.16 -6.90 16.67
C LEU A 355 6.79 -5.50 16.62
N PRO A 356 7.68 -5.23 15.67
CA PRO A 356 8.32 -3.92 15.54
C PRO A 356 7.33 -2.75 15.47
N CYS A 357 6.19 -2.96 14.81
CA CYS A 357 5.12 -1.96 14.71
C CYS A 357 4.26 -1.80 15.98
N ASN A 358 4.42 -2.70 16.99
CA ASN A 358 3.69 -2.62 18.26
C ASN A 358 4.61 -3.01 19.44
N PRO A 359 5.53 -2.13 19.84
CA PRO A 359 6.52 -2.41 20.89
C PRO A 359 5.90 -2.61 22.28
N PHE A 360 4.66 -2.15 22.49
CA PHE A 360 3.92 -2.32 23.74
C PHE A 360 3.18 -3.65 23.84
N GLN A 361 3.24 -4.49 22.81
CA GLN A 361 2.66 -5.82 22.87
C GLN A 361 3.32 -6.62 24.00
N LYS A 362 2.49 -7.27 24.84
CA LYS A 362 2.96 -8.12 25.95
C LYS A 362 3.89 -9.20 25.40
N LYS A 363 5.08 -9.31 25.99
CA LYS A 363 5.98 -10.44 25.74
C LYS A 363 5.28 -11.72 26.20
N SER A 364 5.38 -12.77 25.41
CA SER A 364 4.78 -14.07 25.72
C SER A 364 5.89 -15.12 25.79
N ARG A 365 5.87 -15.94 26.84
CA ARG A 365 6.75 -17.09 26.97
C ARG A 365 6.22 -18.22 26.10
N VAL A 366 7.12 -18.89 25.44
CA VAL A 366 6.84 -20.08 24.64
C VAL A 366 7.88 -21.13 24.98
N GLN A 367 7.45 -22.32 25.33
CA GLN A 367 8.31 -23.48 25.45
C GLN A 367 8.36 -24.20 24.12
N ILE A 368 9.55 -24.58 23.68
CA ILE A 368 9.78 -25.29 22.43
C ILE A 368 10.56 -26.57 22.69
N LYS A 369 10.27 -27.61 21.92
CA LYS A 369 10.95 -28.92 22.01
C LYS A 369 11.15 -29.45 20.58
N ARG A 370 12.40 -29.83 20.26
CA ARG A 370 12.75 -30.40 18.95
C ARG A 370 12.53 -31.91 18.94
N ARG A 371 11.87 -32.43 17.90
CA ARG A 371 11.74 -33.86 17.61
C ARG A 371 12.09 -34.12 16.16
N GLN A 372 12.57 -35.29 15.87
CA GLN A 372 12.88 -35.72 14.49
C GLN A 372 12.10 -36.96 14.14
N LYS A 373 11.50 -37.00 12.95
CA LYS A 373 10.81 -38.16 12.43
C LYS A 373 11.20 -38.34 10.95
N GLY A 374 12.06 -39.31 10.69
CA GLY A 374 12.64 -39.47 9.35
C GLY A 374 13.54 -38.32 8.93
N SER A 375 13.27 -37.75 7.77
CA SER A 375 13.98 -36.58 7.22
C SER A 375 13.43 -35.25 7.69
N GLU A 376 12.42 -35.24 8.55
CA GLU A 376 11.73 -34.02 8.97
C GLU A 376 11.97 -33.71 10.44
N VAL A 377 11.95 -32.44 10.74
CA VAL A 377 12.08 -31.90 12.09
C VAL A 377 10.74 -31.27 12.50
N TYR A 378 10.32 -31.59 13.71
CA TYR A 378 9.11 -31.09 14.33
C TYR A 378 9.49 -30.27 15.55
N ILE A 379 8.93 -29.06 15.67
CA ILE A 379 9.06 -28.22 16.85
C ILE A 379 7.72 -28.20 17.56
N LEU A 380 7.65 -28.85 18.71
CA LEU A 380 6.50 -28.81 19.61
C LEU A 380 6.57 -27.50 20.37
N CYS A 381 5.48 -26.76 20.40
CA CYS A 381 5.41 -25.44 21.00
C CYS A 381 4.26 -25.35 21.99
N LEU A 382 4.52 -24.79 23.19
CA LEU A 382 3.51 -24.43 24.19
C LEU A 382 3.61 -22.93 24.46
N SER A 383 2.52 -22.20 24.22
CA SER A 383 2.46 -20.75 24.37
C SER A 383 1.44 -20.36 25.46
N GLU A 384 1.91 -19.73 26.54
CA GLU A 384 1.05 -19.27 27.64
C GLU A 384 -0.09 -18.35 27.13
N GLY A 385 0.24 -17.38 26.31
CA GLY A 385 -0.77 -16.44 25.80
C GLY A 385 -1.78 -17.08 24.84
N ARG A 386 -1.43 -18.21 24.20
CA ARG A 386 -2.35 -18.99 23.37
C ARG A 386 -3.18 -19.93 24.21
N GLU A 387 -2.64 -20.52 25.27
CA GLU A 387 -3.35 -21.36 26.23
C GLU A 387 -4.50 -20.59 26.88
N GLU A 388 -4.22 -19.40 27.41
CA GLU A 388 -5.23 -18.53 28.01
C GLU A 388 -6.36 -18.22 27.03
N LYS A 389 -6.01 -17.93 25.77
CA LYS A 389 -6.98 -17.66 24.71
C LYS A 389 -7.80 -18.89 24.32
N ASP A 390 -7.17 -20.06 24.16
CA ASP A 390 -7.83 -21.30 23.77
C ASP A 390 -8.82 -21.74 24.87
N ARG A 391 -8.41 -21.64 26.14
CA ARG A 391 -9.25 -21.88 27.32
C ARG A 391 -10.45 -20.92 27.35
N ALA A 392 -10.23 -19.63 27.19
CA ALA A 392 -11.31 -18.64 27.21
C ALA A 392 -12.33 -18.86 26.06
N ILE A 393 -11.85 -19.22 24.86
CA ILE A 393 -12.73 -19.55 23.73
C ILE A 393 -13.53 -20.82 24.02
N ARG A 394 -12.90 -21.87 24.57
CA ARG A 394 -13.57 -23.12 24.89
C ARG A 394 -14.68 -22.89 25.91
N VAL A 395 -14.38 -22.29 27.06
CA VAL A 395 -15.35 -21.99 28.11
C VAL A 395 -16.54 -21.21 27.54
N LYS A 396 -16.30 -20.15 26.80
CA LYS A 396 -17.38 -19.34 26.21
C LYS A 396 -18.23 -20.10 25.19
N GLN A 397 -17.63 -21.00 24.41
CA GLN A 397 -18.40 -21.84 23.46
C GLN A 397 -19.20 -22.92 24.18
N GLU A 398 -18.64 -23.50 25.22
CA GLU A 398 -19.27 -24.50 26.06
C GLU A 398 -20.51 -23.93 26.77
N GLU A 399 -20.40 -22.78 27.44
CA GLU A 399 -21.51 -22.06 28.04
C GLU A 399 -22.66 -21.83 27.04
N ARG A 400 -22.31 -21.42 25.81
CA ARG A 400 -23.31 -21.20 24.76
C ARG A 400 -23.95 -22.48 24.27
N LEU A 401 -23.19 -23.56 24.11
CA LEU A 401 -23.69 -24.87 23.71
C LEU A 401 -24.70 -25.39 24.77
N ILE A 402 -24.30 -25.37 26.05
CA ILE A 402 -25.14 -25.81 27.14
C ILE A 402 -26.45 -25.01 27.18
N LYS A 403 -26.37 -23.69 27.12
CA LYS A 403 -27.55 -22.82 27.08
C LYS A 403 -28.49 -23.13 25.90
N ASP A 404 -27.94 -23.39 24.73
CA ASP A 404 -28.76 -23.73 23.55
C ASP A 404 -29.32 -25.17 23.64
N LEU A 405 -28.61 -26.12 24.28
CA LEU A 405 -29.12 -27.46 24.58
C LEU A 405 -30.26 -27.41 25.60
N GLU A 406 -30.15 -26.61 26.66
CA GLU A 406 -31.22 -26.39 27.65
C GLU A 406 -32.49 -25.83 26.98
N ARG A 407 -32.33 -24.83 26.12
CA ARG A 407 -33.45 -24.27 25.33
C ARG A 407 -34.07 -25.31 24.39
N LEU A 408 -33.27 -26.16 23.78
CA LEU A 408 -33.78 -27.24 22.93
C LEU A 408 -34.53 -28.26 23.75
N LYS A 409 -34.00 -28.68 24.92
CA LYS A 409 -34.62 -29.58 25.88
C LYS A 409 -35.97 -29.05 26.33
N GLU A 410 -36.05 -27.80 26.76
CA GLU A 410 -37.30 -27.14 27.19
C GLU A 410 -38.38 -27.14 26.09
N ARG A 411 -37.99 -26.93 24.83
CA ARG A 411 -38.90 -26.97 23.67
C ARG A 411 -39.40 -28.37 23.37
N VAL A 412 -38.60 -29.41 23.60
CA VAL A 412 -38.99 -30.80 23.49
C VAL A 412 -39.94 -31.18 24.60
N GLU A 413 -39.61 -30.90 25.86
CA GLU A 413 -40.42 -31.23 27.06
C GLU A 413 -41.77 -30.50 27.06
N LYS A 414 -41.80 -29.22 26.62
CA LYS A 414 -43.06 -28.44 26.48
C LYS A 414 -43.86 -28.83 25.23
N GLY A 415 -43.41 -29.80 24.45
CA GLY A 415 -44.11 -30.27 23.26
C GLY A 415 -44.15 -29.26 22.10
N HIS A 416 -43.32 -28.24 22.11
CA HIS A 416 -43.19 -27.29 21.01
C HIS A 416 -42.42 -27.87 19.83
N LEU A 417 -41.62 -28.94 20.05
CA LEU A 417 -40.89 -29.67 19.03
C LEU A 417 -41.08 -31.18 19.27
N LYS A 418 -41.98 -31.80 18.49
CA LYS A 418 -42.38 -33.21 18.67
C LYS A 418 -41.80 -34.19 17.67
N LYS A 419 -41.47 -33.72 16.44
CA LYS A 419 -40.98 -34.59 15.38
C LYS A 419 -39.54 -34.99 15.62
N THR A 420 -39.28 -36.28 15.80
CA THR A 420 -37.94 -36.86 16.04
C THR A 420 -36.89 -36.36 15.03
N GLU A 421 -37.23 -36.34 13.75
CA GLU A 421 -36.36 -35.87 12.69
C GLU A 421 -35.93 -34.40 12.88
N LYS A 422 -36.87 -33.52 13.28
CA LYS A 422 -36.60 -32.11 13.54
C LYS A 422 -35.75 -31.90 14.79
N ILE A 423 -35.88 -32.79 15.79
CA ILE A 423 -35.04 -32.76 17.00
C ILE A 423 -33.61 -33.15 16.62
N HIS A 424 -33.41 -34.25 15.87
CA HIS A 424 -32.07 -34.64 15.39
C HIS A 424 -31.44 -33.56 14.49
N GLN A 425 -32.21 -32.92 13.61
CA GLN A 425 -31.70 -31.78 12.81
C GLN A 425 -31.27 -30.61 13.70
N ALA A 426 -32.02 -30.34 14.80
CA ALA A 426 -31.65 -29.27 15.73
C ALA A 426 -30.38 -29.61 16.49
N ILE A 427 -30.20 -30.87 16.93
CA ILE A 427 -28.95 -31.36 17.54
C ILE A 427 -27.79 -31.21 16.56
N GLY A 428 -27.93 -31.68 15.30
CA GLY A 428 -26.90 -31.54 14.28
C GLY A 428 -26.49 -30.09 14.01
N ARG A 429 -27.45 -29.16 13.99
CA ARG A 429 -27.17 -27.71 13.87
C ARG A 429 -26.37 -27.15 15.05
N LEU A 430 -26.64 -27.63 16.29
CA LEU A 430 -25.85 -27.22 17.47
C LEU A 430 -24.41 -27.77 17.38
N GLN A 431 -24.25 -29.04 16.95
CA GLN A 431 -22.95 -29.65 16.75
C GLN A 431 -22.14 -28.92 15.66
N GLU A 432 -22.80 -28.52 14.57
CA GLU A 432 -22.19 -27.73 13.50
C GLU A 432 -21.85 -26.31 13.95
N ARG A 433 -22.69 -25.69 14.78
CA ARG A 433 -22.46 -24.33 15.31
C ARG A 433 -21.32 -24.28 16.32
N TYR A 434 -21.14 -25.33 17.12
CA TYR A 434 -20.14 -25.41 18.18
C TYR A 434 -19.17 -26.59 18.01
N PRO A 435 -18.52 -26.76 16.84
CA PRO A 435 -17.77 -27.98 16.49
C PRO A 435 -16.59 -28.24 17.43
N ARG A 436 -16.03 -27.20 18.06
CA ARG A 436 -14.90 -27.33 18.97
C ARG A 436 -15.28 -28.00 20.30
N VAL A 437 -16.48 -27.73 20.83
CA VAL A 437 -16.91 -28.17 22.14
C VAL A 437 -17.96 -29.27 22.08
N ALA A 438 -18.82 -29.29 21.05
CA ALA A 438 -19.86 -30.32 20.92
C ALA A 438 -19.32 -31.76 20.86
N ARG A 439 -18.05 -31.92 20.37
CA ARG A 439 -17.36 -33.24 20.34
C ARG A 439 -17.04 -33.81 21.73
N TYR A 440 -17.12 -33.02 22.79
CA TYR A 440 -16.92 -33.45 24.16
C TYR A 440 -18.23 -33.88 24.83
N TYR A 441 -19.37 -33.80 24.11
CA TYR A 441 -20.68 -34.12 24.61
C TYR A 441 -21.30 -35.24 23.79
N ARG A 442 -21.78 -36.28 24.49
CA ARG A 442 -22.67 -37.30 23.91
C ARG A 442 -24.11 -36.81 24.09
N ILE A 443 -24.68 -36.30 23.00
CA ILE A 443 -26.05 -35.76 23.00
C ILE A 443 -26.96 -36.84 22.48
N GLN A 444 -27.96 -37.23 23.30
CA GLN A 444 -28.92 -38.33 23.01
C GLN A 444 -30.35 -37.84 23.12
N TYR A 445 -31.17 -38.33 22.21
CA TYR A 445 -32.61 -38.12 22.27
C TYR A 445 -33.33 -39.47 22.29
N GLN A 446 -34.24 -39.66 23.28
CA GLN A 446 -35.13 -40.80 23.40
C GLN A 446 -36.52 -40.37 22.97
N GLY A 447 -37.19 -41.16 22.11
CA GLY A 447 -38.50 -40.81 21.54
C GLY A 447 -39.67 -41.00 22.53
N GLU A 448 -39.61 -42.06 23.36
CA GLU A 448 -40.62 -42.36 24.38
C GLU A 448 -39.93 -42.84 25.67
N PRO A 449 -40.02 -42.08 26.76
CA PRO A 449 -40.51 -40.69 26.85
C PRO A 449 -39.58 -39.70 26.10
N GLN A 450 -40.14 -38.56 25.62
CA GLN A 450 -39.37 -37.53 24.87
C GLN A 450 -38.34 -36.86 25.78
N ILE A 451 -37.15 -37.45 25.88
CA ILE A 451 -36.08 -36.97 26.75
C ILE A 451 -34.87 -36.62 25.90
N LEU A 452 -34.43 -35.36 25.98
CA LEU A 452 -33.16 -34.92 25.49
C LEU A 452 -32.17 -34.87 26.64
N SER A 453 -31.08 -35.61 26.53
CA SER A 453 -29.98 -35.63 27.51
C SER A 453 -28.64 -35.43 26.85
N TRP A 454 -27.68 -34.97 27.58
CA TRP A 454 -26.28 -34.91 27.18
C TRP A 454 -25.38 -35.26 28.36
N GLN A 455 -24.29 -35.89 28.03
CA GLN A 455 -23.25 -36.30 28.98
C GLN A 455 -21.89 -35.81 28.47
N GLU A 456 -21.10 -35.24 29.34
CA GLU A 456 -19.76 -34.82 29.07
C GLU A 456 -18.81 -36.03 28.96
N ASP A 457 -17.96 -36.06 27.95
CA ASP A 457 -16.89 -37.03 27.77
C ASP A 457 -15.62 -36.43 28.41
N LEU A 458 -15.41 -36.72 29.68
CA LEU A 458 -14.36 -36.16 30.50
C LEU A 458 -12.94 -36.49 29.94
N GLU A 459 -12.75 -37.68 29.35
CA GLU A 459 -11.48 -38.08 28.77
C GLU A 459 -11.12 -37.22 27.55
N LYS A 460 -12.05 -37.04 26.62
CA LYS A 460 -11.82 -36.17 25.46
C LYS A 460 -11.60 -34.72 25.83
N LYS A 461 -12.31 -34.25 26.86
CA LYS A 461 -12.14 -32.89 27.36
C LYS A 461 -10.75 -32.71 27.98
N ALA A 462 -10.32 -33.64 28.82
CA ALA A 462 -9.00 -33.62 29.46
C ALA A 462 -7.85 -33.61 28.43
N ILE A 463 -7.95 -34.44 27.37
CA ILE A 463 -6.97 -34.42 26.26
C ILE A 463 -6.96 -33.06 25.57
N ALA A 464 -8.11 -32.48 25.32
CA ALA A 464 -8.17 -31.17 24.67
C ALA A 464 -7.62 -30.04 25.55
N GLU A 465 -7.81 -30.12 26.87
CA GLU A 465 -7.25 -29.18 27.84
C GLU A 465 -5.72 -29.25 27.91
N LYS A 466 -5.16 -30.44 27.89
CA LYS A 466 -3.70 -30.66 27.82
C LYS A 466 -3.06 -30.06 26.57
N LEU A 467 -3.82 -29.99 25.47
CA LEU A 467 -3.35 -29.44 24.21
C LEU A 467 -3.66 -27.95 24.03
N ASP A 468 -4.21 -27.27 25.04
CA ASP A 468 -4.39 -25.82 24.98
C ASP A 468 -3.04 -25.11 24.86
N GLY A 469 -2.98 -24.09 24.02
CA GLY A 469 -1.75 -23.35 23.77
C GLY A 469 -0.73 -24.08 22.90
N SER A 470 -0.92 -25.39 22.63
CA SER A 470 0.01 -26.18 21.85
C SER A 470 -0.12 -25.93 20.33
N TYR A 471 1.00 -26.01 19.64
CA TYR A 471 1.07 -26.12 18.17
C TYR A 471 2.38 -26.81 17.78
N VAL A 472 2.42 -27.29 16.55
CA VAL A 472 3.59 -28.00 16.02
C VAL A 472 4.04 -27.27 14.76
N LEU A 473 5.35 -27.08 14.62
CA LEU A 473 5.97 -26.64 13.38
C LEU A 473 6.64 -27.84 12.72
N ARG A 474 6.63 -27.88 11.40
CA ARG A 474 7.22 -28.94 10.59
C ARG A 474 8.11 -28.35 9.52
N THR A 475 9.31 -28.92 9.35
CA THR A 475 10.29 -28.49 8.35
C THR A 475 11.18 -29.66 7.93
N ASP A 476 11.75 -29.58 6.73
CA ASP A 476 12.81 -30.47 6.27
C ASP A 476 14.23 -29.94 6.57
N ARG A 477 14.34 -28.75 7.23
CA ARG A 477 15.61 -28.17 7.67
C ARG A 477 16.12 -28.90 8.91
N GLN A 478 17.15 -29.72 8.75
CA GLN A 478 17.78 -30.47 9.84
C GLN A 478 18.94 -29.71 10.49
N ASP A 479 19.49 -28.75 9.77
CA ASP A 479 20.65 -27.93 10.13
C ASP A 479 20.33 -26.80 11.13
N LEU A 480 19.04 -26.45 11.31
CA LEU A 480 18.61 -25.38 12.20
C LEU A 480 18.26 -25.88 13.60
N THR A 481 18.53 -25.05 14.60
CA THR A 481 18.10 -25.25 15.98
C THR A 481 16.61 -25.05 16.17
N ALA A 482 16.05 -25.48 17.30
CA ALA A 482 14.63 -25.28 17.63
C ALA A 482 14.26 -23.78 17.67
N ASP A 483 15.11 -22.95 18.28
CA ASP A 483 14.92 -21.51 18.38
C ASP A 483 14.95 -20.83 16.99
N GLU A 484 15.91 -21.20 16.13
CA GLU A 484 16.00 -20.66 14.77
C GLU A 484 14.77 -21.00 13.92
N ILE A 485 14.30 -22.25 13.96
CA ILE A 485 13.09 -22.70 13.26
C ILE A 485 11.89 -21.93 13.78
N TRP A 486 11.73 -21.83 15.09
CA TRP A 486 10.63 -21.13 15.71
C TRP A 486 10.63 -19.63 15.35
N ARG A 487 11.78 -18.95 15.45
CA ARG A 487 11.91 -17.54 15.08
C ARG A 487 11.63 -17.30 13.60
N THR A 488 12.10 -18.19 12.74
CA THR A 488 11.85 -18.11 11.30
C THR A 488 10.35 -18.23 11.00
N TYR A 489 9.65 -19.15 11.67
CA TYR A 489 8.21 -19.26 11.53
C TYR A 489 7.47 -17.99 12.01
N MET A 490 7.94 -17.37 13.09
CA MET A 490 7.33 -16.15 13.63
C MET A 490 7.42 -14.97 12.64
N LEU A 491 8.33 -14.99 11.68
CA LEU A 491 8.41 -13.99 10.61
C LEU A 491 7.15 -13.95 9.73
N LEU A 492 6.37 -15.04 9.66
CA LEU A 492 5.12 -15.06 8.89
C LEU A 492 4.12 -13.98 9.36
N THR A 493 4.21 -13.55 10.62
CA THR A 493 3.44 -12.41 11.12
C THR A 493 3.72 -11.10 10.37
N ARG A 494 4.84 -11.00 9.64
CA ARG A 494 5.16 -9.84 8.78
C ARG A 494 4.22 -9.79 7.57
N VAL A 495 3.87 -10.94 6.97
CA VAL A 495 2.92 -10.98 5.86
C VAL A 495 1.52 -10.57 6.32
N GLU A 496 1.11 -11.02 7.52
CA GLU A 496 -0.15 -10.57 8.13
C GLU A 496 -0.14 -9.05 8.35
N ALA A 497 0.98 -8.49 8.81
CA ALA A 497 1.14 -7.05 9.01
C ALA A 497 1.13 -6.30 7.67
N ALA A 498 1.78 -6.83 6.63
CA ALA A 498 1.76 -6.28 5.28
C ALA A 498 0.34 -6.20 4.72
N PHE A 499 -0.42 -7.30 4.79
CA PHE A 499 -1.82 -7.29 4.36
C PHE A 499 -2.67 -6.31 5.16
N ARG A 500 -2.44 -6.19 6.46
CA ARG A 500 -3.14 -5.20 7.29
C ARG A 500 -2.84 -3.78 6.82
N SER A 501 -1.57 -3.49 6.51
CA SER A 501 -1.14 -2.18 6.01
C SER A 501 -1.72 -1.89 4.61
N MET A 502 -1.71 -2.87 3.71
CA MET A 502 -2.30 -2.72 2.38
C MET A 502 -3.81 -2.48 2.45
N LYS A 503 -4.54 -3.26 3.26
CA LYS A 503 -6.01 -3.19 3.35
C LYS A 503 -6.54 -1.91 3.98
N SER A 504 -5.92 -1.40 5.03
CA SER A 504 -6.46 -0.27 5.78
C SER A 504 -5.67 1.03 5.53
N PRO A 505 -4.39 1.18 5.88
CA PRO A 505 -3.68 2.43 5.64
C PRO A 505 -3.51 2.79 4.16
N LEU A 506 -3.32 1.78 3.27
CA LEU A 506 -3.10 2.00 1.84
C LEU A 506 -4.38 1.83 0.99
N MET A 507 -5.50 1.48 1.61
CA MET A 507 -6.82 1.32 0.99
C MET A 507 -6.82 0.44 -0.27
N GLU A 508 -6.27 -0.77 -0.17
CA GLU A 508 -6.40 -1.79 -1.21
C GLU A 508 -7.87 -2.16 -1.45
N ARG A 509 -8.68 -2.10 -0.40
CA ARG A 509 -10.13 -2.40 -0.41
C ARG A 509 -10.98 -1.23 0.11
N PRO A 510 -12.20 -1.08 -0.36
CA PRO A 510 -12.84 -1.86 -1.42
C PRO A 510 -12.30 -1.54 -2.81
N ILE A 511 -12.40 -2.52 -3.74
CA ILE A 511 -12.05 -2.32 -5.14
C ILE A 511 -13.27 -1.82 -5.90
N PHE A 512 -13.12 -0.70 -6.64
CA PHE A 512 -14.17 -0.12 -7.47
C PHE A 512 -13.95 -0.35 -8.97
N HIS A 513 -12.82 -0.91 -9.37
CA HIS A 513 -12.50 -1.18 -10.77
C HIS A 513 -13.21 -2.41 -11.30
N HIS A 514 -13.84 -2.29 -12.48
CA HIS A 514 -14.56 -3.39 -13.13
C HIS A 514 -13.69 -4.22 -14.08
N LEU A 515 -12.59 -3.65 -14.61
CA LEU A 515 -11.71 -4.33 -15.56
C LEU A 515 -10.60 -5.09 -14.83
N LYS A 516 -10.31 -6.32 -15.28
CA LYS A 516 -9.26 -7.20 -14.70
C LYS A 516 -7.92 -6.47 -14.56
N HIS A 517 -7.41 -5.91 -15.66
CA HIS A 517 -6.09 -5.26 -15.66
C HIS A 517 -6.03 -4.02 -14.75
N ARG A 518 -7.13 -3.25 -14.62
CA ARG A 518 -7.20 -2.10 -13.71
C ARG A 518 -7.28 -2.54 -12.25
N THR A 519 -8.02 -3.60 -11.95
CA THR A 519 -8.03 -4.24 -10.62
C THR A 519 -6.62 -4.67 -10.23
N GLN A 520 -5.92 -5.36 -11.13
CA GLN A 520 -4.56 -5.83 -10.89
C GLN A 520 -3.57 -4.67 -10.71
N THR A 521 -3.72 -3.59 -11.48
CA THR A 521 -2.85 -2.42 -11.32
C THR A 521 -3.15 -1.63 -10.06
N HIS A 522 -4.41 -1.55 -9.63
CA HIS A 522 -4.80 -0.94 -8.36
C HIS A 522 -4.10 -1.64 -7.18
N ILE A 523 -4.14 -2.98 -7.15
CA ILE A 523 -3.45 -3.78 -6.13
C ILE A 523 -1.93 -3.57 -6.25
N PHE A 524 -1.39 -3.56 -7.46
CA PHE A 524 0.04 -3.30 -7.69
C PHE A 524 0.49 -1.92 -7.17
N LEU A 525 -0.32 -0.87 -7.34
CA LEU A 525 -0.02 0.44 -6.74
C LEU A 525 0.01 0.39 -5.21
N CYS A 526 -0.84 -0.42 -4.59
CA CYS A 526 -0.79 -0.65 -3.15
C CYS A 526 0.49 -1.42 -2.74
N VAL A 527 0.93 -2.39 -3.56
CA VAL A 527 2.21 -3.09 -3.36
C VAL A 527 3.38 -2.11 -3.50
N LEU A 528 3.40 -1.24 -4.51
CA LEU A 528 4.43 -0.20 -4.66
C LEU A 528 4.44 0.77 -3.46
N ALA A 529 3.27 1.19 -2.98
CA ALA A 529 3.18 2.01 -1.78
C ALA A 529 3.67 1.26 -0.53
N TYR A 530 3.46 -0.06 -0.48
CA TYR A 530 3.95 -0.90 0.60
C TYR A 530 5.50 -1.04 0.56
N HIS A 531 6.14 -1.08 -0.60
CA HIS A 531 7.61 -0.99 -0.71
C HIS A 531 8.14 0.31 -0.09
N LEU A 532 7.50 1.44 -0.38
CA LEU A 532 7.87 2.73 0.25
C LEU A 532 7.69 2.66 1.77
N LEU A 533 6.58 2.10 2.24
CA LEU A 533 6.28 1.93 3.65
C LEU A 533 7.31 1.04 4.35
N ALA A 534 7.63 -0.12 3.78
CA ALA A 534 8.63 -1.05 4.29
C ALA A 534 10.03 -0.39 4.38
N ALA A 535 10.41 0.37 3.35
CA ALA A 535 11.67 1.13 3.34
C ALA A 535 11.72 2.21 4.44
N ILE A 536 10.62 2.90 4.69
CA ILE A 536 10.51 3.87 5.79
C ILE A 536 10.63 3.16 7.14
N GLU A 537 9.80 2.14 7.38
CA GLU A 537 9.76 1.44 8.66
C GLU A 537 11.09 0.76 8.99
N LYS A 538 11.73 0.11 8.00
CA LYS A 538 13.05 -0.52 8.20
C LYS A 538 14.09 0.48 8.69
N ARG A 539 14.15 1.69 8.14
CA ARG A 539 15.13 2.70 8.57
C ARG A 539 14.95 3.16 10.01
N PHE A 540 13.72 3.27 10.46
CA PHE A 540 13.44 3.55 11.87
C PHE A 540 13.83 2.37 12.76
N LEU A 541 13.49 1.15 12.34
CA LEU A 541 13.83 -0.08 13.08
C LEU A 541 15.34 -0.31 13.16
N ASP A 542 16.09 -0.07 12.09
CA ASP A 542 17.56 -0.18 12.07
C ASP A 542 18.24 0.76 13.07
N GLN A 543 17.54 1.83 13.50
CA GLN A 543 17.97 2.75 14.55
C GLN A 543 17.34 2.47 15.92
N GLY A 544 16.60 1.36 16.06
CA GLY A 544 15.90 1.00 17.29
C GLY A 544 14.68 1.88 17.61
N ILE A 545 14.18 2.64 16.63
CA ILE A 545 13.02 3.52 16.80
C ILE A 545 11.76 2.79 16.36
N HIS A 546 10.87 2.55 17.31
CA HIS A 546 9.59 1.90 17.07
C HIS A 546 8.50 2.96 16.86
N THR A 547 8.12 3.18 15.62
CA THR A 547 7.06 4.13 15.25
C THR A 547 6.25 3.59 14.07
N SER A 548 5.10 4.19 13.81
CA SER A 548 4.26 3.85 12.67
C SER A 548 4.29 4.98 11.62
N TRP A 549 4.08 4.63 10.35
CA TRP A 549 3.92 5.63 9.30
C TRP A 549 2.80 6.63 9.61
N TRP A 550 1.72 6.17 10.25
CA TRP A 550 0.63 7.05 10.66
C TRP A 550 1.11 8.16 11.61
N SER A 551 1.90 7.82 12.63
CA SER A 551 2.47 8.79 13.58
C SER A 551 3.45 9.75 12.90
N ILE A 552 4.33 9.21 12.04
CA ILE A 552 5.29 10.00 11.26
C ILE A 552 4.54 11.00 10.37
N ARG A 553 3.52 10.55 9.66
CA ARG A 553 2.70 11.40 8.78
C ARG A 553 2.03 12.53 9.55
N GLN A 554 1.48 12.26 10.73
CA GLN A 554 0.86 13.27 11.58
C GLN A 554 1.87 14.36 11.99
N GLN A 555 3.08 13.97 12.41
CA GLN A 555 4.12 14.93 12.76
C GLN A 555 4.59 15.76 11.56
N LEU A 556 4.58 15.20 10.37
CA LEU A 556 4.99 15.86 9.14
C LEU A 556 3.91 16.75 8.53
N SER A 557 2.65 16.62 8.91
CA SER A 557 1.51 17.31 8.29
C SER A 557 1.58 18.83 8.39
N THR A 558 2.23 19.35 9.44
CA THR A 558 2.43 20.79 9.65
C THR A 558 3.58 21.37 8.83
N HIS A 559 4.43 20.55 8.20
CA HIS A 559 5.46 21.04 7.30
C HIS A 559 4.87 21.35 5.93
N GLN A 560 4.72 22.63 5.63
CA GLN A 560 4.00 23.16 4.48
C GLN A 560 4.92 23.93 3.51
N VAL A 561 4.45 24.07 2.29
CA VAL A 561 4.93 25.05 1.31
C VAL A 561 3.91 26.18 1.25
N ALA A 562 4.39 27.41 1.27
CA ALA A 562 3.55 28.61 1.15
C ALA A 562 4.19 29.65 0.22
N THR A 563 3.38 30.56 -0.28
CA THR A 563 3.82 31.74 -0.99
C THR A 563 3.79 32.94 -0.05
N ILE A 564 4.93 33.55 0.20
CA ILE A 564 5.06 34.79 0.97
C ILE A 564 4.94 35.94 -0.02
N VAL A 565 4.01 36.85 0.23
CA VAL A 565 3.75 38.05 -0.57
C VAL A 565 4.32 39.24 0.17
N LEU A 566 5.28 39.93 -0.44
CA LEU A 566 6.02 41.03 0.13
C LEU A 566 5.82 42.27 -0.74
N PRO A 567 4.84 43.15 -0.43
CA PRO A 567 4.68 44.44 -1.08
C PRO A 567 5.87 45.33 -0.76
N THR A 568 6.33 46.11 -1.74
CA THR A 568 7.46 47.02 -1.60
C THR A 568 7.04 48.47 -1.81
N ASN A 569 7.79 49.42 -1.24
CA ASN A 569 7.48 50.83 -1.31
C ASN A 569 7.52 51.43 -2.74
N ASN A 570 8.14 50.72 -3.68
CA ASN A 570 8.24 51.17 -5.07
C ASN A 570 7.12 50.66 -5.99
N GLY A 571 6.03 50.14 -5.42
CA GLY A 571 4.88 49.60 -6.18
C GLY A 571 5.14 48.21 -6.81
N MET A 572 6.19 47.50 -6.37
CA MET A 572 6.44 46.11 -6.77
C MET A 572 6.02 45.15 -5.65
N VAL A 573 5.66 43.94 -6.01
CA VAL A 573 5.37 42.87 -5.07
C VAL A 573 6.32 41.70 -5.33
N LEU A 574 7.11 41.34 -4.33
CA LEU A 574 7.91 40.13 -4.37
C LEU A 574 7.11 38.95 -3.82
N ARG A 575 6.93 37.91 -4.60
CA ARG A 575 6.35 36.64 -4.16
C ARG A 575 7.44 35.59 -4.03
N ILE A 576 7.52 34.95 -2.88
CA ILE A 576 8.49 33.88 -2.60
C ILE A 576 7.73 32.59 -2.30
N ARG A 577 7.73 31.65 -3.24
CA ARG A 577 7.23 30.29 -3.03
C ARG A 577 8.32 29.43 -2.39
N LYS A 578 8.12 28.93 -1.17
CA LYS A 578 9.13 28.13 -0.45
C LYS A 578 8.51 27.19 0.58
N GLY A 579 9.26 26.15 0.94
CA GLY A 579 8.95 25.31 2.08
C GLY A 579 9.19 26.04 3.40
N GLY A 580 8.40 25.75 4.41
CA GLY A 580 8.62 26.15 5.78
C GLY A 580 9.94 25.60 6.33
N THR A 581 10.35 26.09 7.48
CA THR A 581 11.45 25.51 8.25
C THR A 581 10.90 24.33 9.05
N PRO A 582 11.43 23.12 8.89
CA PRO A 582 10.92 21.98 9.64
C PRO A 582 11.17 22.13 11.14
N GLU A 583 10.21 21.70 11.93
CA GLU A 583 10.29 21.63 13.39
C GLU A 583 11.33 20.58 13.86
N PRO A 584 11.78 20.62 15.13
CA PRO A 584 12.82 19.70 15.62
C PRO A 584 12.51 18.21 15.40
N ASP A 585 11.25 17.80 15.62
CA ASP A 585 10.86 16.40 15.44
C ASP A 585 10.77 16.01 13.95
N GLN A 586 10.35 16.93 13.10
CA GLN A 586 10.39 16.74 11.64
C GLN A 586 11.83 16.61 11.13
N LYS A 587 12.77 17.39 11.66
CA LYS A 587 14.20 17.27 11.33
C LYS A 587 14.74 15.90 11.69
N LYS A 588 14.42 15.37 12.89
CA LYS A 588 14.82 14.01 13.29
C LYS A 588 14.30 12.95 12.32
N ILE A 589 13.03 13.08 11.88
CA ILE A 589 12.46 12.17 10.89
C ILE A 589 13.27 12.22 9.58
N TYR A 590 13.59 13.42 9.10
CA TYR A 590 14.38 13.59 7.87
C TYR A 590 15.80 13.04 8.00
N GLU A 591 16.43 13.20 9.15
CA GLU A 591 17.76 12.65 9.46
C GLU A 591 17.74 11.11 9.47
N VAL A 592 16.79 10.49 10.17
CA VAL A 592 16.60 9.03 10.19
C VAL A 592 16.42 8.47 8.79
N LEU A 593 15.61 9.13 7.97
CA LEU A 593 15.33 8.72 6.60
C LEU A 593 16.43 9.12 5.60
N LYS A 594 17.46 9.88 6.04
CA LYS A 594 18.55 10.41 5.20
C LYS A 594 18.04 11.20 4.00
N ILE A 595 17.08 12.08 4.24
CA ILE A 595 16.48 12.94 3.22
C ILE A 595 16.70 14.42 3.55
N PRO A 596 16.74 15.30 2.53
CA PRO A 596 16.97 16.73 2.77
C PRO A 596 15.80 17.37 3.50
N CYS A 597 16.09 18.28 4.44
CA CYS A 597 15.08 19.07 5.12
C CYS A 597 14.37 20.07 4.19
N GLN A 598 15.02 20.44 3.12
CA GLN A 598 14.49 21.40 2.14
C GLN A 598 13.59 20.69 1.14
N VAL A 599 12.29 21.01 1.18
CA VAL A 599 11.27 20.42 0.29
C VAL A 599 11.45 20.84 -1.16
N MET A 600 11.72 22.11 -1.39
CA MET A 600 11.92 22.70 -2.71
C MET A 600 12.88 23.88 -2.66
N LYS A 601 13.51 24.20 -3.79
CA LYS A 601 14.26 25.46 -3.92
C LYS A 601 13.29 26.64 -3.93
N PRO A 602 13.56 27.75 -3.19
CA PRO A 602 12.72 28.92 -3.24
C PRO A 602 12.58 29.50 -4.64
N VAL A 603 11.35 29.78 -5.05
CA VAL A 603 11.03 30.42 -6.33
C VAL A 603 10.60 31.84 -6.06
N LYS A 604 11.28 32.81 -6.65
CA LYS A 604 11.02 34.23 -6.50
C LYS A 604 10.44 34.79 -7.79
N THR A 605 9.33 35.50 -7.67
CA THR A 605 8.66 36.18 -8.80
C THR A 605 8.31 37.61 -8.40
N TRP A 606 8.41 38.51 -9.37
CA TRP A 606 8.11 39.92 -9.19
C TRP A 606 6.88 40.30 -10.02
N TYR A 607 6.01 41.09 -9.42
CA TYR A 607 4.82 41.65 -10.06
C TYR A 607 4.75 43.15 -9.78
N GLU A 608 4.16 43.93 -10.68
CA GLU A 608 3.73 45.31 -10.40
C GLU A 608 2.46 45.23 -9.54
N ALA A 609 2.39 46.04 -8.46
CA ALA A 609 1.29 46.08 -7.48
C ALA A 609 -0.02 46.56 -8.11
#